data_e60a3fc1a0f40153ccde2be455a80dee
#
_entry.id   e60a3fc1a0f40153ccde2be455a80dee
#
_cell.length_a   1.000
_cell.length_b   1.000
_cell.length_c   1.000
_cell.angle_alpha   90.00
_cell.angle_beta   90.00
_cell.angle_gamma   90.00
#
_symmetry.space_group_name_H-M   'P 1'
#
loop_
_entity.id
_entity.type
_entity.pdbx_description
1 polymer ?
#
loop_
_entity_poly.entity_id
_entity_poly.type
_entity_poly.pdbx_seq_one_letter_code
_entity_poly.pdbx_strand_id
1 'polypeptide(L)'
;YERMRAVESPRPFLKTFGCVNMKKILVADIDGTLLNSKKEISPVTREAILGILKEGHRVILASGRPLPGMRRFERELLLDLMGGYLVASNGAKVVDCTTGEVVYQQLLPLSVVPKIHAYAKNRGCGLITFMGDYSISAFPPDKYVTYEAKINGIQIQVHEDWPEFVNFDINKCIVTAEPELAEIYEKELQRLLRDEANVFRSDPFFIEVVPKGVDKALTLERLLPLIGAEH
;
A
#
# COMPACT_ATOMS: atom_id res chain seq x y z
N TYR A 1 35.93 78.24 5.65
CA TYR A 1 35.15 77.33 4.75
C TYR A 1 35.55 75.91 5.08
N GLU A 2 34.86 75.30 6.03
CA GLU A 2 35.02 73.90 6.35
C GLU A 2 33.85 73.14 5.73
N ARG A 3 34.19 72.11 4.89
CA ARG A 3 33.23 71.18 4.31
C ARG A 3 32.89 70.14 5.36
N MET A 4 31.65 70.09 5.79
CA MET A 4 31.09 69.02 6.57
C MET A 4 31.02 67.79 5.67
N ARG A 5 31.75 66.73 6.05
CA ARG A 5 31.57 65.34 5.46
C ARG A 5 30.35 64.67 6.14
N ALA A 6 29.41 64.32 5.36
CA ALA A 6 28.29 63.45 5.80
C ALA A 6 28.82 62.10 6.19
N VAL A 7 28.55 61.66 7.41
CA VAL A 7 28.80 60.30 7.89
C VAL A 7 27.65 59.43 7.42
N GLU A 8 27.94 58.51 6.51
CA GLU A 8 26.98 57.47 6.14
C GLU A 8 26.75 56.56 7.35
N SER A 9 25.49 56.45 7.78
CA SER A 9 25.04 55.48 8.80
C SER A 9 25.12 54.05 8.23
N PRO A 10 25.60 53.06 9.00
CA PRO A 10 25.63 51.68 8.52
C PRO A 10 24.20 51.13 8.36
N ARG A 11 23.88 50.71 7.15
CA ARG A 11 22.63 49.99 6.88
C ARG A 11 22.59 48.71 7.73
N PRO A 12 21.48 48.41 8.42
CA PRO A 12 21.37 47.16 9.15
C PRO A 12 21.39 45.99 8.15
N PHE A 13 22.34 45.09 8.31
CA PHE A 13 22.38 43.78 7.65
C PHE A 13 21.19 42.94 8.16
N LEU A 14 20.04 43.07 7.54
CA LEU A 14 18.95 42.09 7.67
C LEU A 14 19.42 40.79 7.02
N LYS A 15 20.04 39.93 7.84
CA LYS A 15 20.14 38.52 7.50
C LYS A 15 18.71 37.99 7.44
N THR A 16 18.16 37.87 6.26
CA THR A 16 17.01 37.02 6.00
C THR A 16 17.44 35.58 6.35
N PHE A 17 17.11 35.17 7.56
CA PHE A 17 17.08 33.75 7.89
C PHE A 17 16.03 33.16 6.94
N GLY A 18 16.45 32.54 5.84
CA GLY A 18 15.61 31.72 5.01
C GLY A 18 15.05 30.66 5.93
N CYS A 19 13.73 30.65 6.16
CA CYS A 19 13.04 29.50 6.72
C CYS A 19 13.40 28.34 5.82
N VAL A 20 14.24 27.44 6.29
CA VAL A 20 14.45 26.15 5.65
C VAL A 20 13.11 25.45 5.76
N ASN A 21 12.34 25.48 4.68
CA ASN A 21 11.04 24.83 4.62
C ASN A 21 11.31 23.33 4.62
N MET A 22 11.36 22.73 5.83
CA MET A 22 11.59 21.29 5.97
C MET A 22 10.43 20.56 5.32
N LYS A 23 10.72 19.81 4.27
CA LYS A 23 9.74 18.96 3.62
C LYS A 23 9.29 17.88 4.59
N LYS A 24 8.00 17.84 4.88
CA LYS A 24 7.36 16.81 5.73
C LYS A 24 6.78 15.70 4.87
N ILE A 25 6.59 14.54 5.48
CA ILE A 25 5.92 13.39 4.87
C ILE A 25 4.70 13.06 5.73
N LEU A 26 3.54 13.07 5.09
CA LEU A 26 2.32 12.53 5.68
C LEU A 26 2.19 11.06 5.27
N VAL A 27 2.14 10.17 6.24
CA VAL A 27 1.81 8.76 6.02
C VAL A 27 0.39 8.51 6.48
N ALA A 28 -0.46 8.00 5.62
CA ALA A 28 -1.85 7.70 5.93
C ALA A 28 -2.23 6.27 5.55
N ASP A 29 -2.86 5.55 6.48
CA ASP A 29 -3.58 4.32 6.15
C ASP A 29 -4.87 4.67 5.42
N ILE A 30 -5.36 3.76 4.57
CA ILE A 30 -6.55 4.00 3.74
C ILE A 30 -7.81 3.65 4.51
N ASP A 31 -7.96 2.38 4.91
CA ASP A 31 -9.19 1.89 5.49
C ASP A 31 -9.30 2.22 6.97
N GLY A 32 -10.35 2.94 7.36
CA GLY A 32 -10.55 3.38 8.74
C GLY A 32 -9.76 4.63 9.16
N THR A 33 -8.92 5.20 8.27
CA THR A 33 -8.16 6.43 8.52
C THR A 33 -8.47 7.49 7.46
N LEU A 34 -8.06 7.25 6.21
CA LEU A 34 -8.30 8.19 5.10
C LEU A 34 -9.77 8.20 4.66
N LEU A 35 -10.40 7.01 4.66
CA LEU A 35 -11.77 6.81 4.21
C LEU A 35 -12.79 6.94 5.34
N ASN A 36 -13.89 7.59 5.02
CA ASN A 36 -15.08 7.64 5.89
C ASN A 36 -15.87 6.31 5.85
N SER A 37 -16.99 6.23 6.59
CA SER A 37 -17.87 5.06 6.63
C SER A 37 -18.49 4.67 5.28
N LYS A 38 -18.53 5.60 4.32
CA LYS A 38 -18.99 5.36 2.94
C LYS A 38 -17.86 4.89 2.02
N LYS A 39 -16.65 4.66 2.55
CA LYS A 39 -15.43 4.31 1.79
C LYS A 39 -15.01 5.38 0.78
N GLU A 40 -15.20 6.65 1.13
CA GLU A 40 -14.87 7.83 0.33
C GLU A 40 -13.92 8.75 1.10
N ILE A 41 -13.06 9.48 0.39
CA ILE A 41 -12.28 10.58 0.96
C ILE A 41 -13.22 11.78 1.12
N SER A 42 -13.33 12.34 2.32
CA SER A 42 -14.17 13.52 2.51
C SER A 42 -13.58 14.73 1.77
N PRO A 43 -14.41 15.68 1.30
CA PRO A 43 -13.91 16.90 0.64
C PRO A 43 -12.90 17.65 1.51
N VAL A 44 -13.13 17.75 2.81
CA VAL A 44 -12.22 18.41 3.76
C VAL A 44 -10.87 17.70 3.84
N THR A 45 -10.87 16.37 3.95
CA THR A 45 -9.65 15.56 3.95
C THR A 45 -8.89 15.71 2.64
N ARG A 46 -9.60 15.66 1.50
CA ARG A 46 -9.01 15.86 0.18
C ARG A 46 -8.34 17.23 0.04
N GLU A 47 -9.03 18.30 0.42
CA GLU A 47 -8.49 19.66 0.37
C GLU A 47 -7.26 19.82 1.27
N ALA A 48 -7.28 19.27 2.48
CA ALA A 48 -6.14 19.30 3.40
C ALA A 48 -4.91 18.61 2.81
N ILE A 49 -5.08 17.41 2.22
CA ILE A 49 -3.98 16.68 1.58
C ILE A 49 -3.44 17.43 0.36
N LEU A 50 -4.32 17.97 -0.49
CA LEU A 50 -3.90 18.79 -1.63
C LEU A 50 -3.19 20.07 -1.19
N GLY A 51 -3.56 20.65 -0.05
CA GLY A 51 -2.86 21.78 0.59
C GLY A 51 -1.42 21.41 0.97
N ILE A 52 -1.25 20.27 1.65
CA ILE A 52 0.06 19.72 2.05
C ILE A 52 0.96 19.50 0.81
N LEU A 53 0.42 18.92 -0.23
CA LEU A 53 1.15 18.67 -1.48
C LEU A 53 1.56 19.98 -2.19
N LYS A 54 0.70 20.99 -2.21
CA LYS A 54 1.00 22.33 -2.77
C LYS A 54 2.14 23.05 -2.03
N GLU A 55 2.29 22.80 -0.75
CA GLU A 55 3.40 23.31 0.06
C GLU A 55 4.72 22.57 -0.18
N GLY A 56 4.71 21.56 -1.07
CA GLY A 56 5.89 20.77 -1.44
C GLY A 56 6.19 19.63 -0.48
N HIS A 57 5.27 19.28 0.42
CA HIS A 57 5.34 18.09 1.26
C HIS A 57 5.00 16.84 0.46
N ARG A 58 5.27 15.66 1.00
CA ARG A 58 4.97 14.38 0.34
C ARG A 58 3.89 13.61 1.09
N VAL A 59 3.16 12.77 0.35
CA VAL A 59 2.13 11.89 0.91
C VAL A 59 2.45 10.45 0.57
N ILE A 60 2.35 9.58 1.56
CA ILE A 60 2.47 8.13 1.42
C ILE A 60 1.12 7.52 1.84
N LEU A 61 0.49 6.77 0.95
CA LEU A 61 -0.66 5.95 1.31
C LEU A 61 -0.20 4.52 1.57
N ALA A 62 -0.51 3.98 2.75
CA ALA A 62 -0.10 2.64 3.15
C ALA A 62 -1.33 1.77 3.44
N SER A 63 -1.47 0.63 2.77
CA SER A 63 -2.65 -0.22 2.90
C SER A 63 -2.36 -1.71 2.70
N GLY A 64 -3.24 -2.57 3.24
CA GLY A 64 -3.33 -3.98 2.89
C GLY A 64 -3.85 -4.23 1.48
N ARG A 65 -4.48 -3.25 0.85
CA ARG A 65 -5.04 -3.37 -0.50
C ARG A 65 -3.97 -3.75 -1.54
N PRO A 66 -4.33 -4.51 -2.58
CA PRO A 66 -3.47 -4.67 -3.74
C PRO A 66 -3.29 -3.33 -4.47
N LEU A 67 -2.19 -3.17 -5.20
CA LEU A 67 -1.88 -1.91 -5.88
C LEU A 67 -3.02 -1.36 -6.76
N PRO A 68 -3.72 -2.18 -7.57
CA PRO A 68 -4.86 -1.69 -8.36
C PRO A 68 -5.96 -1.06 -7.52
N GLY A 69 -6.24 -1.63 -6.34
CA GLY A 69 -7.24 -1.11 -5.39
C GLY A 69 -6.88 0.24 -4.77
N MET A 70 -5.62 0.67 -4.89
CA MET A 70 -5.13 1.96 -4.40
C MET A 70 -5.09 3.05 -5.49
N ARG A 71 -5.05 2.69 -6.78
CA ARG A 71 -4.89 3.62 -7.90
C ARG A 71 -5.98 4.71 -7.98
N ARG A 72 -7.20 4.40 -7.52
CA ARG A 72 -8.28 5.42 -7.49
C ARG A 72 -7.94 6.57 -6.54
N PHE A 73 -7.34 6.27 -5.37
CA PHE A 73 -6.97 7.28 -4.38
C PHE A 73 -5.74 8.08 -4.80
N GLU A 74 -4.79 7.44 -5.49
CA GLU A 74 -3.66 8.11 -6.14
C GLU A 74 -4.16 9.22 -7.08
N ARG A 75 -5.09 8.89 -7.99
CA ARG A 75 -5.69 9.85 -8.92
C ARG A 75 -6.54 10.91 -8.22
N GLU A 76 -7.36 10.52 -7.24
CA GLU A 76 -8.22 11.44 -6.50
C GLU A 76 -7.42 12.50 -5.72
N LEU A 77 -6.25 12.12 -5.22
CA LEU A 77 -5.33 13.00 -4.48
C LEU A 77 -4.23 13.59 -5.37
N LEU A 78 -4.25 13.34 -6.68
CA LEU A 78 -3.26 13.84 -7.65
C LEU A 78 -1.81 13.48 -7.28
N LEU A 79 -1.57 12.31 -6.66
CA LEU A 79 -0.24 11.88 -6.26
C LEU A 79 0.66 11.58 -7.46
N ASP A 80 0.08 11.16 -8.58
CA ASP A 80 0.75 10.98 -9.87
C ASP A 80 1.32 12.29 -10.44
N LEU A 81 0.68 13.42 -10.13
CA LEU A 81 1.08 14.75 -10.61
C LEU A 81 1.92 15.53 -9.59
N MET A 82 1.60 15.40 -8.31
CA MET A 82 2.20 16.22 -7.24
C MET A 82 3.29 15.49 -6.45
N GLY A 83 3.43 14.20 -6.65
CA GLY A 83 4.40 13.34 -5.97
C GLY A 83 3.84 12.68 -4.70
N GLY A 84 4.14 11.39 -4.57
CA GLY A 84 3.71 10.55 -3.45
C GLY A 84 4.10 9.11 -3.67
N TYR A 85 3.78 8.25 -2.71
CA TYR A 85 4.07 6.83 -2.78
C TYR A 85 2.87 6.00 -2.36
N LEU A 86 2.70 4.84 -2.99
CA LEU A 86 1.77 3.80 -2.56
C LEU A 86 2.54 2.65 -1.92
N VAL A 87 2.24 2.34 -0.68
CA VAL A 87 2.72 1.17 0.05
C VAL A 87 1.58 0.16 0.08
N ALA A 88 1.59 -0.77 -0.87
CA ALA A 88 0.54 -1.75 -1.13
C ALA A 88 0.85 -3.12 -0.50
N SER A 89 -0.19 -3.98 -0.41
CA SER A 89 -0.08 -5.37 0.05
C SER A 89 0.64 -5.48 1.40
N ASN A 90 0.22 -4.68 2.38
CA ASN A 90 0.81 -4.62 3.74
C ASN A 90 2.30 -4.24 3.77
N GLY A 91 2.81 -3.57 2.74
CA GLY A 91 4.22 -3.21 2.63
C GLY A 91 5.02 -4.08 1.66
N ALA A 92 4.41 -5.10 1.06
CA ALA A 92 5.12 -5.97 0.11
C ALA A 92 5.48 -5.27 -1.20
N LYS A 93 4.88 -4.12 -1.52
CA LYS A 93 5.17 -3.37 -2.75
C LYS A 93 5.05 -1.87 -2.51
N VAL A 94 6.07 -1.12 -2.96
CA VAL A 94 6.08 0.35 -2.92
C VAL A 94 6.26 0.88 -4.34
N VAL A 95 5.41 1.83 -4.71
CA VAL A 95 5.44 2.47 -6.02
C VAL A 95 5.55 3.97 -5.86
N ASP A 96 6.44 4.61 -6.62
CA ASP A 96 6.46 6.05 -6.82
C ASP A 96 5.30 6.43 -7.75
N CYS A 97 4.40 7.28 -7.28
CA CYS A 97 3.23 7.67 -8.06
C CYS A 97 3.58 8.49 -9.29
N THR A 98 4.67 9.28 -9.24
CA THR A 98 5.06 10.19 -10.32
C THR A 98 5.66 9.44 -11.50
N THR A 99 6.50 8.45 -11.24
CA THR A 99 7.18 7.67 -12.28
C THR A 99 6.47 6.37 -12.62
N GLY A 100 5.65 5.87 -11.70
CA GLY A 100 5.03 4.54 -11.79
C GLY A 100 6.02 3.40 -11.46
N GLU A 101 7.27 3.73 -11.11
CA GLU A 101 8.31 2.73 -10.84
C GLU A 101 8.11 2.04 -9.49
N VAL A 102 8.47 0.77 -9.44
CA VAL A 102 8.51 -0.01 -8.20
C VAL A 102 9.81 0.32 -7.46
N VAL A 103 9.68 1.06 -6.34
CA VAL A 103 10.82 1.48 -5.50
C VAL A 103 11.28 0.34 -4.58
N TYR A 104 10.34 -0.47 -4.13
CA TYR A 104 10.61 -1.63 -3.27
C TYR A 104 9.56 -2.71 -3.53
N GLN A 105 10.02 -3.96 -3.55
CA GLN A 105 9.13 -5.11 -3.65
C GLN A 105 9.69 -6.29 -2.89
N GLN A 106 8.80 -7.00 -2.19
CA GLN A 106 9.07 -8.30 -1.60
C GLN A 106 8.08 -9.31 -2.15
N LEU A 107 8.60 -10.39 -2.69
CA LEU A 107 7.81 -11.42 -3.37
C LEU A 107 7.45 -12.55 -2.42
N LEU A 108 6.24 -13.05 -2.56
CA LEU A 108 5.83 -14.31 -1.95
C LEU A 108 6.49 -15.45 -2.73
N PRO A 109 7.20 -16.39 -2.06
CA PRO A 109 7.83 -17.50 -2.76
C PRO A 109 6.81 -18.34 -3.54
N LEU A 110 7.08 -18.61 -4.81
CA LEU A 110 6.17 -19.42 -5.65
C LEU A 110 6.01 -20.86 -5.14
N SER A 111 6.93 -21.36 -4.31
CA SER A 111 6.81 -22.67 -3.63
C SER A 111 5.58 -22.80 -2.74
N VAL A 112 4.98 -21.68 -2.30
CA VAL A 112 3.75 -21.70 -1.49
C VAL A 112 2.49 -21.90 -2.34
N VAL A 113 2.55 -21.56 -3.63
CA VAL A 113 1.40 -21.56 -4.54
C VAL A 113 0.69 -22.94 -4.59
N PRO A 114 1.37 -24.06 -4.88
CA PRO A 114 0.71 -25.38 -4.91
C PRO A 114 0.21 -25.81 -3.52
N LYS A 115 0.89 -25.37 -2.44
CA LYS A 115 0.49 -25.73 -1.07
C LYS A 115 -0.81 -25.05 -0.67
N ILE A 116 -0.91 -23.73 -0.93
CA ILE A 116 -2.11 -22.94 -0.63
C ILE A 116 -3.28 -23.43 -1.49
N HIS A 117 -3.02 -23.70 -2.78
CA HIS A 117 -4.04 -24.22 -3.69
C HIS A 117 -4.63 -25.56 -3.22
N ALA A 118 -3.76 -26.53 -2.91
CA ALA A 118 -4.20 -27.83 -2.39
C ALA A 118 -4.98 -27.68 -1.07
N TYR A 119 -4.52 -26.79 -0.18
CA TYR A 119 -5.21 -26.50 1.08
C TYR A 119 -6.60 -25.94 0.82
N ALA A 120 -6.72 -24.86 0.02
CA ALA A 120 -7.98 -24.20 -0.28
C ALA A 120 -8.98 -25.15 -0.98
N LYS A 121 -8.51 -25.94 -1.95
CA LYS A 121 -9.30 -26.96 -2.64
C LYS A 121 -9.91 -27.97 -1.68
N ASN A 122 -9.10 -28.50 -0.76
CA ASN A 122 -9.54 -29.52 0.20
C ASN A 122 -10.54 -28.99 1.24
N ARG A 123 -10.58 -27.68 1.45
CA ARG A 123 -11.45 -26.99 2.43
C ARG A 123 -12.66 -26.32 1.77
N GLY A 124 -12.74 -26.31 0.44
CA GLY A 124 -13.76 -25.57 -0.29
C GLY A 124 -13.68 -24.05 -0.11
N CYS A 125 -12.47 -23.54 0.10
CA CYS A 125 -12.19 -22.12 0.27
C CYS A 125 -11.98 -21.41 -1.08
N GLY A 126 -12.35 -20.14 -1.18
CA GLY A 126 -11.87 -19.29 -2.26
C GLY A 126 -10.38 -19.02 -2.10
N LEU A 127 -9.69 -18.80 -3.21
CA LEU A 127 -8.26 -18.48 -3.25
C LEU A 127 -7.99 -17.53 -4.40
N ILE A 128 -7.36 -16.40 -4.10
CA ILE A 128 -6.98 -15.39 -5.08
C ILE A 128 -5.55 -14.90 -4.89
N THR A 129 -4.97 -14.42 -6.00
CA THR A 129 -3.80 -13.54 -6.04
C THR A 129 -4.08 -12.41 -7.03
N PHE A 130 -3.11 -11.54 -7.29
CA PHE A 130 -3.30 -10.34 -8.09
C PHE A 130 -2.25 -10.25 -9.21
N MET A 131 -2.72 -9.92 -10.42
CA MET A 131 -1.87 -9.69 -11.60
C MET A 131 -2.39 -8.47 -12.37
N GLY A 132 -1.59 -7.40 -12.47
CA GLY A 132 -2.06 -6.16 -13.07
C GLY A 132 -3.34 -5.66 -12.39
N ASP A 133 -4.38 -5.42 -13.16
CA ASP A 133 -5.69 -4.96 -12.70
C ASP A 133 -6.70 -6.10 -12.47
N TYR A 134 -6.20 -7.33 -12.30
CA TYR A 134 -7.03 -8.52 -12.13
C TYR A 134 -6.80 -9.21 -10.79
N SER A 135 -7.90 -9.74 -10.25
CA SER A 135 -7.90 -10.77 -9.21
C SER A 135 -7.92 -12.14 -9.89
N ILE A 136 -6.87 -12.92 -9.70
CA ILE A 136 -6.71 -14.24 -10.30
C ILE A 136 -7.23 -15.29 -9.32
N SER A 137 -8.40 -15.82 -9.59
CA SER A 137 -9.09 -16.80 -8.75
C SER A 137 -8.77 -18.22 -9.16
N ALA A 138 -8.48 -19.07 -8.18
CA ALA A 138 -8.22 -20.49 -8.37
C ALA A 138 -9.51 -21.31 -8.61
N PHE A 139 -10.64 -20.79 -8.14
CA PHE A 139 -11.94 -21.46 -8.17
C PHE A 139 -13.03 -20.48 -8.59
N PRO A 140 -14.25 -20.95 -8.94
CA PRO A 140 -15.40 -20.06 -9.08
C PRO A 140 -15.52 -19.15 -7.85
N PRO A 141 -15.67 -17.83 -8.06
CA PRO A 141 -15.61 -16.87 -6.96
C PRO A 141 -16.79 -17.06 -5.99
N ASP A 142 -16.47 -17.18 -4.72
CA ASP A 142 -17.45 -17.12 -3.64
C ASP A 142 -17.86 -15.67 -3.35
N LYS A 143 -18.74 -15.49 -2.35
CA LYS A 143 -19.23 -14.16 -1.95
C LYS A 143 -18.10 -13.24 -1.46
N TYR A 144 -17.05 -13.79 -0.86
CA TYR A 144 -15.94 -13.03 -0.29
C TYR A 144 -14.92 -12.63 -1.36
N VAL A 145 -14.59 -13.53 -2.28
CA VAL A 145 -13.78 -13.21 -3.48
C VAL A 145 -14.47 -12.11 -4.30
N THR A 146 -15.79 -12.22 -4.48
CA THR A 146 -16.59 -11.19 -5.17
C THR A 146 -16.56 -9.86 -4.42
N TYR A 147 -16.65 -9.90 -3.08
CA TYR A 147 -16.56 -8.70 -2.24
C TYR A 147 -15.19 -8.04 -2.35
N GLU A 148 -14.07 -8.79 -2.27
CA GLU A 148 -12.70 -8.26 -2.41
C GLU A 148 -12.49 -7.58 -3.77
N ALA A 149 -12.93 -8.20 -4.86
CA ALA A 149 -12.85 -7.61 -6.18
C ALA A 149 -13.65 -6.29 -6.27
N LYS A 150 -14.85 -6.26 -5.70
CA LYS A 150 -15.73 -5.08 -5.68
C LYS A 150 -15.13 -3.91 -4.92
N ILE A 151 -14.60 -4.12 -3.72
CA ILE A 151 -14.04 -3.02 -2.89
C ILE A 151 -12.75 -2.44 -3.48
N ASN A 152 -12.03 -3.23 -4.29
CA ASN A 152 -10.84 -2.78 -4.99
C ASN A 152 -11.13 -2.28 -6.42
N GLY A 153 -12.34 -2.50 -6.95
CA GLY A 153 -12.71 -2.09 -8.30
C GLY A 153 -11.94 -2.86 -9.38
N ILE A 154 -11.63 -4.13 -9.15
CA ILE A 154 -10.86 -5.01 -10.04
C ILE A 154 -11.72 -6.14 -10.59
N GLN A 155 -11.34 -6.67 -11.76
CA GLN A 155 -12.03 -7.78 -12.39
C GLN A 155 -11.49 -9.13 -11.90
N ILE A 156 -12.35 -10.15 -11.87
CA ILE A 156 -11.97 -11.52 -11.51
C ILE A 156 -11.72 -12.32 -12.79
N GLN A 157 -10.58 -13.00 -12.84
CA GLN A 157 -10.29 -14.04 -13.83
C GLN A 157 -10.13 -15.38 -13.10
N VAL A 158 -10.81 -16.41 -13.58
CA VAL A 158 -10.74 -17.78 -13.02
C VAL A 158 -9.80 -18.62 -13.87
N HIS A 159 -8.87 -19.29 -13.21
CA HIS A 159 -7.93 -20.21 -13.86
C HIS A 159 -8.00 -21.57 -13.19
N GLU A 160 -8.44 -22.59 -13.90
CA GLU A 160 -8.53 -23.97 -13.38
C GLU A 160 -7.15 -24.60 -13.14
N ASP A 161 -6.17 -24.17 -13.93
CA ASP A 161 -4.74 -24.51 -13.84
C ASP A 161 -3.96 -23.51 -12.96
N TRP A 162 -4.61 -22.93 -11.94
CA TRP A 162 -4.08 -21.84 -11.14
C TRP A 162 -2.67 -22.05 -10.61
N PRO A 163 -2.25 -23.23 -10.09
CA PRO A 163 -0.88 -23.42 -9.62
C PRO A 163 0.19 -23.29 -10.72
N GLU A 164 -0.14 -23.70 -11.94
CA GLU A 164 0.72 -23.61 -13.11
C GLU A 164 0.68 -22.22 -13.73
N PHE A 165 -0.50 -21.58 -13.70
CA PHE A 165 -0.71 -20.24 -14.21
C PHE A 165 0.04 -19.20 -13.38
N VAL A 166 0.04 -19.34 -12.04
CA VAL A 166 0.70 -18.38 -11.13
C VAL A 166 2.20 -18.64 -11.10
N ASN A 167 2.87 -18.30 -12.19
CA ASN A 167 4.33 -18.38 -12.37
C ASN A 167 4.98 -17.00 -12.53
N PHE A 168 4.36 -15.96 -12.02
CA PHE A 168 4.78 -14.56 -12.05
C PHE A 168 4.97 -14.01 -10.63
N ASP A 169 5.54 -12.82 -10.54
CA ASP A 169 5.78 -12.12 -9.27
C ASP A 169 4.49 -11.80 -8.54
N ILE A 170 4.30 -12.39 -7.36
CA ILE A 170 3.16 -12.15 -6.49
C ILE A 170 3.59 -11.55 -5.14
N ASN A 171 2.78 -10.66 -4.60
CA ASN A 171 3.05 -10.01 -3.30
C ASN A 171 2.16 -10.56 -2.18
N LYS A 172 1.01 -11.15 -2.52
CA LYS A 172 0.13 -11.80 -1.55
C LYS A 172 -0.84 -12.76 -2.23
N CYS A 173 -1.33 -13.73 -1.44
CA CYS A 173 -2.55 -14.47 -1.72
C CYS A 173 -3.59 -14.19 -0.63
N ILE A 174 -4.87 -14.37 -0.95
CA ILE A 174 -5.96 -14.36 0.03
C ILE A 174 -6.71 -15.69 -0.09
N VAL A 175 -6.87 -16.36 1.05
CA VAL A 175 -7.78 -17.49 1.22
C VAL A 175 -9.04 -16.96 1.91
N THR A 176 -10.21 -17.30 1.37
CA THR A 176 -11.49 -16.92 1.97
C THR A 176 -12.05 -18.08 2.79
N ALA A 177 -12.75 -17.75 3.87
CA ALA A 177 -13.43 -18.76 4.69
C ALA A 177 -14.67 -18.15 5.35
N GLU A 178 -15.62 -19.00 5.79
CA GLU A 178 -16.67 -18.54 6.68
C GLU A 178 -16.04 -18.10 8.02
N PRO A 179 -16.53 -16.98 8.63
CA PRO A 179 -15.92 -16.38 9.82
C PRO A 179 -15.67 -17.36 10.97
N GLU A 180 -16.56 -18.33 11.15
CA GLU A 180 -16.47 -19.35 12.20
C GLU A 180 -15.31 -20.33 12.00
N LEU A 181 -14.86 -20.50 10.75
CA LEU A 181 -13.76 -21.38 10.37
C LEU A 181 -12.44 -20.65 10.14
N ALA A 182 -12.50 -19.35 9.88
CA ALA A 182 -11.34 -18.57 9.46
C ALA A 182 -10.18 -18.59 10.46
N GLU A 183 -10.49 -18.60 11.79
CA GLU A 183 -9.45 -18.69 12.83
C GLU A 183 -8.74 -20.06 12.83
N ILE A 184 -9.48 -21.12 12.56
CA ILE A 184 -8.91 -22.47 12.50
C ILE A 184 -8.01 -22.56 11.27
N TYR A 185 -8.49 -22.09 10.13
CA TYR A 185 -7.77 -22.13 8.86
C TYR A 185 -6.54 -21.22 8.85
N GLU A 186 -6.60 -20.07 9.50
CA GLU A 186 -5.44 -19.23 9.73
C GLU A 186 -4.33 -19.99 10.46
N LYS A 187 -4.65 -20.66 11.60
CA LYS A 187 -3.68 -21.43 12.38
C LYS A 187 -3.12 -22.63 11.62
N GLU A 188 -3.92 -23.28 10.80
CA GLU A 188 -3.49 -24.38 9.96
C GLU A 188 -2.52 -23.89 8.86
N LEU A 189 -2.87 -22.80 8.16
CA LEU A 189 -2.01 -22.18 7.14
C LEU A 189 -0.71 -21.62 7.76
N GLN A 190 -0.76 -21.06 8.96
CA GLN A 190 0.44 -20.63 9.69
C GLN A 190 1.40 -21.79 9.94
N ARG A 191 0.88 -22.98 10.28
CA ARG A 191 1.72 -24.18 10.46
C ARG A 191 2.27 -24.70 9.13
N LEU A 192 1.40 -24.75 8.10
CA LEU A 192 1.75 -25.25 6.77
C LEU A 192 2.85 -24.41 6.11
N LEU A 193 2.80 -23.08 6.29
CA LEU A 193 3.68 -22.11 5.62
C LEU A 193 4.70 -21.48 6.56
N ARG A 194 4.90 -22.06 7.74
CA ARG A 194 5.67 -21.50 8.86
C ARG A 194 7.01 -20.88 8.46
N ASP A 195 7.73 -21.51 7.55
CA ASP A 195 9.08 -21.10 7.17
C ASP A 195 9.13 -20.25 5.89
N GLU A 196 8.01 -20.16 5.15
CA GLU A 196 7.95 -19.56 3.81
C GLU A 196 7.16 -18.26 3.75
N ALA A 197 6.13 -18.10 4.57
CA ALA A 197 5.23 -16.97 4.52
C ALA A 197 4.71 -16.55 5.91
N ASN A 198 4.24 -15.32 6.02
CA ASN A 198 3.40 -14.88 7.13
C ASN A 198 1.93 -15.06 6.76
N VAL A 199 1.13 -15.50 7.73
CA VAL A 199 -0.31 -15.71 7.56
C VAL A 199 -1.03 -15.02 8.71
N PHE A 200 -2.05 -14.23 8.40
CA PHE A 200 -2.90 -13.55 9.37
C PHE A 200 -4.26 -13.19 8.79
N ARG A 201 -5.25 -12.93 9.64
CA ARG A 201 -6.56 -12.43 9.21
C ARG A 201 -6.57 -10.91 9.16
N SER A 202 -7.02 -10.36 8.02
CA SER A 202 -7.28 -8.93 7.85
C SER A 202 -8.75 -8.57 8.09
N ASP A 203 -9.64 -9.52 7.85
CA ASP A 203 -11.08 -9.45 8.09
C ASP A 203 -11.58 -10.79 8.65
N PRO A 204 -12.77 -10.88 9.20
CA PRO A 204 -13.30 -12.13 9.75
C PRO A 204 -13.29 -13.32 8.77
N PHE A 205 -13.27 -13.04 7.46
CA PHE A 205 -13.35 -14.02 6.38
C PHE A 205 -12.16 -13.98 5.40
N PHE A 206 -11.17 -13.10 5.60
CA PHE A 206 -9.96 -13.03 4.78
C PHE A 206 -8.74 -13.48 5.57
N ILE A 207 -8.06 -14.50 5.04
CA ILE A 207 -6.78 -15.00 5.52
C ILE A 207 -5.72 -14.62 4.49
N GLU A 208 -4.87 -13.68 4.84
CA GLU A 208 -3.81 -13.18 3.97
C GLU A 208 -2.54 -14.01 4.15
N VAL A 209 -1.92 -14.35 3.02
CA VAL A 209 -0.60 -14.98 2.94
C VAL A 209 0.33 -14.01 2.26
N VAL A 210 1.34 -13.53 2.99
CA VAL A 210 2.30 -12.52 2.54
C VAL A 210 3.73 -12.97 2.75
N PRO A 211 4.72 -12.37 2.08
CA PRO A 211 6.13 -12.69 2.30
C PRO A 211 6.53 -12.54 3.78
N LYS A 212 7.50 -13.32 4.21
CA LYS A 212 8.09 -13.20 5.55
C LYS A 212 8.69 -11.83 5.79
N GLY A 213 8.45 -11.27 6.98
CA GLY A 213 9.02 -9.98 7.38
C GLY A 213 8.44 -8.78 6.64
N VAL A 214 7.30 -8.95 5.97
CA VAL A 214 6.52 -7.83 5.43
C VAL A 214 5.68 -7.22 6.55
N ASP A 215 5.86 -5.92 6.73
CA ASP A 215 5.11 -5.09 7.67
C ASP A 215 5.14 -3.64 7.17
N LYS A 216 4.03 -2.90 7.32
CA LYS A 216 3.93 -1.52 6.85
C LYS A 216 4.98 -0.61 7.50
N ALA A 217 5.22 -0.76 8.81
CA ALA A 217 6.17 0.08 9.53
C ALA A 217 7.61 -0.20 9.07
N LEU A 218 8.01 -1.46 9.01
CA LEU A 218 9.32 -1.85 8.51
C LEU A 218 9.56 -1.41 7.06
N THR A 219 8.51 -1.44 6.24
CA THR A 219 8.62 -0.98 4.85
C THR A 219 8.77 0.53 4.78
N LEU A 220 8.07 1.28 5.63
CA LEU A 220 8.25 2.72 5.75
C LEU A 220 9.65 3.09 6.23
N GLU A 221 10.18 2.40 7.24
CA GLU A 221 11.56 2.58 7.70
C GLU A 221 12.60 2.38 6.58
N ARG A 222 12.35 1.44 5.66
CA ARG A 222 13.21 1.21 4.49
C ARG A 222 13.00 2.26 3.40
N LEU A 223 11.77 2.73 3.22
CA LEU A 223 11.42 3.70 2.18
C LEU A 223 11.97 5.09 2.49
N LEU A 224 11.85 5.56 3.74
CA LEU A 224 12.22 6.94 4.12
C LEU A 224 13.65 7.33 3.70
N PRO A 225 14.70 6.52 3.96
CA PRO A 225 16.04 6.83 3.48
C PRO A 225 16.16 6.86 1.95
N LEU A 226 15.45 5.97 1.26
CA LEU A 226 15.48 5.90 -0.22
C LEU A 226 14.92 7.17 -0.88
N ILE A 227 13.97 7.82 -0.22
CA ILE A 227 13.35 9.06 -0.71
C ILE A 227 13.98 10.33 -0.13
N GLY A 228 15.13 10.18 0.56
CA GLY A 228 15.87 11.31 1.15
C GLY A 228 15.15 11.95 2.33
N ALA A 229 14.40 11.19 3.09
CA ALA A 229 13.77 11.63 4.33
C ALA A 229 14.53 11.10 5.53
N GLU A 230 14.77 11.97 6.52
CA GLU A 230 15.30 11.59 7.83
C GLU A 230 14.14 11.47 8.83
N HIS A 231 14.33 10.64 9.88
CA HIS A 231 13.36 10.44 10.97
C HIS A 231 13.21 11.70 11.84
#